data_7295200f3e8bc2953aa553b13208792d
#
_entry.id   7295200f3e8bc2953aa553b13208792d
#
_cell.length_a   1.000
_cell.length_b   1.000
_cell.length_c   1.000
_cell.angle_alpha   90.00
_cell.angle_beta   90.00
_cell.angle_gamma   90.00
#
_symmetry.space_group_name_H-M   'P 1'
#
loop_
_entity.id
_entity.type
_entity.pdbx_description
1 polymer ?
#
loop_
_entity_poly.entity_id
_entity_poly.type
_entity_poly.pdbx_seq_one_letter_code
_entity_poly.pdbx_strand_id
1 'polypeptide(L)'
;MIAEIIEKNKNVLQSTGSYLMPGIDQIIDLIRTVENEAGEALFSALYPVQYSKGDYLLREGAPCRDITLLETGIARQFINKKGYEPSASFFFPGEFITNRRFRPNTMSKVNIQFETNATGYSMSWASFEKLKRAYPMLAEIEKLAFEFKAYWLSDRFYHMAFSTARERYMNLLLWPHALRQQLSITHTANYLNISLETLSRIRGEINFQ
;
A
#
# COMPACT_ATOMS: atom_id res chain seq x y z
N MET A 1 -6.56 17.35 -6.50
CA MET A 1 -7.12 15.97 -6.38
C MET A 1 -6.13 14.97 -5.79
N ILE A 2 -4.99 14.63 -6.42
CA ILE A 2 -4.05 13.61 -5.89
C ILE A 2 -3.52 14.03 -4.52
N ALA A 3 -3.02 15.26 -4.39
CA ALA A 3 -2.56 15.83 -3.15
C ALA A 3 -3.65 15.81 -2.06
N GLU A 4 -4.89 16.12 -2.41
CA GLU A 4 -6.04 16.11 -1.49
C GLU A 4 -6.36 14.70 -0.98
N ILE A 5 -6.29 13.67 -1.86
CA ILE A 5 -6.49 12.28 -1.46
C ILE A 5 -5.40 11.85 -0.47
N ILE A 6 -4.15 12.17 -0.74
CA ILE A 6 -3.02 11.84 0.14
C ILE A 6 -3.13 12.62 1.46
N GLU A 7 -3.40 13.93 1.41
CA GLU A 7 -3.56 14.77 2.60
C GLU A 7 -4.69 14.28 3.50
N LYS A 8 -5.87 13.98 2.93
CA LYS A 8 -7.03 13.42 3.65
C LYS A 8 -6.69 12.13 4.39
N ASN A 9 -5.78 11.32 3.84
CA ASN A 9 -5.40 10.04 4.40
C ASN A 9 -4.03 10.07 5.10
N LYS A 10 -3.43 11.23 5.30
CA LYS A 10 -2.10 11.42 5.88
C LYS A 10 -1.92 10.70 7.22
N ASN A 11 -2.88 10.86 8.14
CA ASN A 11 -2.83 10.20 9.45
C ASN A 11 -2.86 8.66 9.34
N VAL A 12 -3.59 8.13 8.36
CA VAL A 12 -3.62 6.69 8.06
C VAL A 12 -2.25 6.25 7.59
N LEU A 13 -1.68 6.96 6.62
CA LEU A 13 -0.38 6.64 6.04
C LEU A 13 0.74 6.71 7.09
N GLN A 14 0.70 7.72 7.96
CA GLN A 14 1.67 7.84 9.05
C GLN A 14 1.55 6.74 10.10
N SER A 15 0.33 6.32 10.43
CA SER A 15 0.10 5.30 11.46
C SER A 15 0.28 3.86 10.98
N THR A 16 0.08 3.60 9.69
CA THR A 16 0.23 2.26 9.11
C THR A 16 1.64 1.98 8.58
N GLY A 17 2.40 3.04 8.32
CA GLY A 17 3.81 2.96 7.92
C GLY A 17 4.74 3.18 9.10
N SER A 18 4.85 2.23 10.03
CA SER A 18 5.77 2.27 11.18
C SER A 18 6.48 3.61 11.47
N TYR A 19 6.03 4.29 12.47
CA TYR A 19 6.68 5.35 13.27
C TYR A 19 7.12 6.64 12.60
N LEU A 20 7.55 6.67 11.38
CA LEU A 20 7.98 7.89 10.70
C LEU A 20 7.92 7.66 9.20
N MET A 21 6.91 8.21 8.54
CA MET A 21 7.02 8.53 7.13
C MET A 21 7.72 9.90 7.03
N PRO A 22 9.05 9.99 7.08
CA PRO A 22 9.72 11.25 6.78
C PRO A 22 9.45 11.53 5.31
N GLY A 23 8.83 12.65 4.99
CA GLY A 23 8.68 13.09 3.62
C GLY A 23 7.30 12.93 2.97
N ILE A 24 6.23 12.44 3.66
CA ILE A 24 4.90 12.49 3.08
C ILE A 24 4.48 13.93 2.79
N ASP A 25 4.85 14.87 3.66
CA ASP A 25 4.64 16.29 3.42
C ASP A 25 5.40 16.77 2.19
N GLN A 26 6.66 16.31 2.02
CA GLN A 26 7.44 16.62 0.82
C GLN A 26 6.80 16.08 -0.46
N ILE A 27 6.21 14.87 -0.42
CA ILE A 27 5.47 14.32 -1.55
C ILE A 27 4.22 15.17 -1.84
N ILE A 28 3.46 15.52 -0.80
CA ILE A 28 2.27 16.37 -0.94
C ILE A 28 2.65 17.73 -1.53
N ASP A 29 3.67 18.39 -0.99
CA ASP A 29 4.14 19.69 -1.45
C ASP A 29 4.68 19.61 -2.89
N LEU A 30 5.42 18.55 -3.20
CA LEU A 30 5.91 18.34 -4.56
C LEU A 30 4.75 18.09 -5.54
N ILE A 31 3.75 17.30 -5.16
CA ILE A 31 2.54 17.09 -5.98
C ILE A 31 1.80 18.41 -6.16
N ARG A 32 1.67 19.25 -5.13
CA ARG A 32 1.05 20.58 -5.22
C ARG A 32 1.80 21.51 -6.15
N THR A 33 3.15 21.50 -6.13
CA THR A 33 3.94 22.30 -7.07
C THR A 33 3.80 21.83 -8.52
N VAL A 34 3.42 20.57 -8.72
CA VAL A 34 3.17 19.97 -10.05
C VAL A 34 1.75 20.29 -10.56
N GLU A 35 0.86 20.79 -9.71
CA GLU A 35 -0.58 20.96 -10.03
C GLU A 35 -0.90 22.03 -11.08
N ASN A 36 0.09 22.71 -11.67
CA ASN A 36 -0.13 23.59 -12.84
C ASN A 36 -0.26 22.76 -14.13
N GLU A 37 0.74 22.75 -15.01
CA GLU A 37 0.64 22.03 -16.29
C GLU A 37 0.82 20.51 -16.17
N ALA A 38 1.78 20.06 -15.35
CA ALA A 38 2.06 18.65 -15.16
C ALA A 38 0.94 17.93 -14.39
N GLY A 39 0.31 18.63 -13.47
CA GLY A 39 -0.82 18.11 -12.68
C GLY A 39 -2.06 17.89 -13.54
N GLU A 40 -2.39 18.82 -14.43
CA GLU A 40 -3.49 18.67 -15.38
C GLU A 40 -3.25 17.50 -16.35
N ALA A 41 -2.03 17.36 -16.85
CA ALA A 41 -1.64 16.25 -17.72
C ALA A 41 -1.70 14.90 -16.98
N LEU A 42 -1.23 14.86 -15.74
CA LEU A 42 -1.30 13.67 -14.88
C LEU A 42 -2.76 13.30 -14.59
N PHE A 43 -3.59 14.28 -14.24
CA PHE A 43 -5.00 14.11 -13.99
C PHE A 43 -5.76 13.57 -15.20
N SER A 44 -5.49 14.13 -16.38
CA SER A 44 -6.11 13.73 -17.64
C SER A 44 -5.73 12.30 -18.08
N ALA A 45 -4.63 11.77 -17.56
CA ALA A 45 -4.18 10.41 -17.82
C ALA A 45 -4.77 9.38 -16.83
N LEU A 46 -5.37 9.85 -15.73
CA LEU A 46 -6.02 9.03 -14.74
C LEU A 46 -7.46 8.67 -15.15
N TYR A 47 -7.86 7.45 -14.91
CA TYR A 47 -9.23 7.01 -15.05
C TYR A 47 -9.74 6.40 -13.73
N PRO A 48 -11.01 6.65 -13.36
CA PRO A 48 -11.58 6.11 -12.14
C PRO A 48 -11.71 4.59 -12.23
N VAL A 49 -11.48 3.92 -11.10
CA VAL A 49 -11.62 2.48 -10.97
C VAL A 49 -12.42 2.14 -9.71
N GLN A 50 -13.17 1.04 -9.78
CA GLN A 50 -13.92 0.48 -8.66
C GLN A 50 -13.68 -1.01 -8.59
N TYR A 51 -13.57 -1.52 -7.37
CA TYR A 51 -13.35 -2.94 -7.11
C TYR A 51 -14.29 -3.41 -6.01
N SER A 52 -14.79 -4.62 -6.16
CA SER A 52 -15.51 -5.32 -5.10
C SER A 52 -14.54 -6.04 -4.18
N LYS A 53 -14.96 -6.29 -2.94
CA LYS A 53 -14.22 -7.18 -2.05
C LYS A 53 -13.98 -8.53 -2.72
N GLY A 54 -12.72 -8.98 -2.70
CA GLY A 54 -12.28 -10.22 -3.34
C GLY A 54 -11.76 -10.06 -4.76
N ASP A 55 -11.98 -8.90 -5.41
CA ASP A 55 -11.40 -8.64 -6.72
C ASP A 55 -9.88 -8.56 -6.66
N TYR A 56 -9.24 -8.91 -7.75
CA TYR A 56 -7.79 -8.86 -7.88
C TYR A 56 -7.39 -7.65 -8.72
N LEU A 57 -6.55 -6.80 -8.15
CA LEU A 57 -5.82 -5.80 -8.93
C LEU A 57 -4.70 -6.46 -9.75
N LEU A 58 -4.04 -7.47 -9.17
CA LEU A 58 -2.93 -8.16 -9.79
C LEU A 58 -2.89 -9.61 -9.34
N ARG A 59 -2.70 -10.53 -10.29
CA ARG A 59 -2.48 -11.94 -9.99
C ARG A 59 -1.02 -12.33 -10.19
N GLU A 60 -0.53 -13.27 -9.39
CA GLU A 60 0.76 -13.91 -9.62
C GLU A 60 0.83 -14.45 -11.05
N GLY A 61 1.94 -14.23 -11.73
CA GLY A 61 2.13 -14.58 -13.14
C GLY A 61 1.55 -13.57 -14.15
N ALA A 62 0.79 -12.56 -13.71
CA ALA A 62 0.30 -11.51 -14.59
C ALA A 62 1.31 -10.33 -14.70
N PRO A 63 1.36 -9.63 -15.84
CA PRO A 63 2.15 -8.42 -15.97
C PRO A 63 1.51 -7.26 -15.18
N CYS A 64 2.30 -6.54 -14.40
CA CYS A 64 1.85 -5.31 -13.77
C CYS A 64 1.93 -4.16 -14.77
N ARG A 65 0.78 -3.70 -15.27
CA ARG A 65 0.69 -2.69 -16.33
C ARG A 65 0.32 -1.31 -15.81
N ASP A 66 -0.29 -1.23 -14.64
CA ASP A 66 -0.90 -0.01 -14.14
C ASP A 66 -0.34 0.40 -12.77
N ILE A 67 -0.49 1.69 -12.49
CA ILE A 67 -0.33 2.29 -11.17
C ILE A 67 -1.73 2.69 -10.72
N THR A 68 -2.10 2.34 -9.49
CA THR A 68 -3.41 2.70 -8.93
C THR A 68 -3.20 3.50 -7.65
N LEU A 69 -3.77 4.70 -7.58
CA LEU A 69 -3.92 5.47 -6.34
C LEU A 69 -5.22 5.01 -5.67
N LEU A 70 -5.12 4.46 -4.47
CA LEU A 70 -6.26 4.03 -3.69
C LEU A 70 -6.92 5.23 -3.01
N GLU A 71 -8.20 5.48 -3.27
CA GLU A 71 -8.98 6.54 -2.63
C GLU A 71 -9.75 6.03 -1.43
N THR A 72 -10.38 4.85 -1.55
CA THR A 72 -11.10 4.16 -0.48
C THR A 72 -10.81 2.67 -0.51
N GLY A 73 -11.05 1.99 0.62
CA GLY A 73 -10.90 0.55 0.73
C GLY A 73 -9.51 0.10 1.15
N ILE A 74 -9.30 -1.20 1.15
CA ILE A 74 -8.05 -1.86 1.58
C ILE A 74 -7.73 -2.95 0.58
N ALA A 75 -6.47 -3.04 0.16
CA ALA A 75 -5.95 -4.15 -0.63
C ALA A 75 -4.83 -4.86 0.12
N ARG A 76 -4.63 -6.14 -0.16
CA ARG A 76 -3.62 -7.00 0.46
C ARG A 76 -2.69 -7.57 -0.60
N GLN A 77 -1.38 -7.52 -0.34
CA GLN A 77 -0.36 -8.19 -1.14
C GLN A 77 0.06 -9.48 -0.46
N PHE A 78 -0.01 -10.60 -1.19
CA PHE A 78 0.30 -11.93 -0.67
C PHE A 78 0.82 -12.86 -1.77
N ILE A 79 1.37 -13.99 -1.35
CA ILE A 79 1.66 -15.13 -2.22
C ILE A 79 0.82 -16.32 -1.75
N ASN A 80 0.48 -17.25 -2.66
CA ASN A 80 -0.17 -18.50 -2.28
C ASN A 80 0.87 -19.63 -2.23
N LYS A 81 1.01 -20.25 -1.06
CA LYS A 81 1.87 -21.43 -0.85
C LYS A 81 1.02 -22.60 -0.36
N LYS A 82 0.46 -23.36 -1.31
CA LYS A 82 -0.31 -24.58 -0.99
C LYS A 82 -1.42 -24.34 0.03
N GLY A 83 -2.20 -23.27 -0.14
CA GLY A 83 -3.31 -22.91 0.74
C GLY A 83 -2.94 -22.03 1.94
N TYR A 84 -1.66 -21.77 2.19
CA TYR A 84 -1.20 -20.73 3.10
C TYR A 84 -0.88 -19.45 2.33
N GLU A 85 -1.37 -18.32 2.80
CA GLU A 85 -1.25 -17.02 2.13
C GLU A 85 -0.47 -16.02 2.98
N PRO A 86 0.88 -16.13 3.06
CA PRO A 86 1.68 -15.15 3.77
C PRO A 86 1.49 -13.76 3.15
N SER A 87 1.04 -12.82 3.97
CA SER A 87 0.74 -11.44 3.55
C SER A 87 1.96 -10.56 3.75
N ALA A 88 2.41 -9.95 2.67
CA ALA A 88 3.57 -9.06 2.72
C ALA A 88 3.18 -7.64 3.15
N SER A 89 2.00 -7.15 2.71
CA SER A 89 1.57 -5.77 2.90
C SER A 89 0.06 -5.67 2.83
N PHE A 90 -0.48 -4.65 3.50
CA PHE A 90 -1.76 -4.04 3.17
C PHE A 90 -1.50 -2.70 2.51
N PHE A 91 -2.43 -2.26 1.68
CA PHE A 91 -2.48 -0.94 1.08
C PHE A 91 -3.72 -0.22 1.58
N PHE A 92 -3.57 1.03 1.94
CA PHE A 92 -4.60 1.87 2.51
C PHE A 92 -4.91 3.08 1.62
N PRO A 93 -6.03 3.78 1.86
CA PRO A 93 -6.33 5.01 1.14
C PRO A 93 -5.18 6.01 1.17
N GLY A 94 -4.88 6.60 0.02
CA GLY A 94 -3.74 7.50 -0.19
C GLY A 94 -2.49 6.81 -0.71
N GLU A 95 -2.42 5.47 -0.72
CA GLU A 95 -1.26 4.75 -1.23
C GLU A 95 -1.35 4.48 -2.74
N PHE A 96 -0.19 4.53 -3.38
CA PHE A 96 -0.03 4.03 -4.74
C PHE A 96 0.22 2.53 -4.72
N ILE A 97 -0.67 1.80 -5.36
CA ILE A 97 -0.54 0.35 -5.54
C ILE A 97 0.15 0.08 -6.85
N THR A 98 1.32 -0.51 -6.77
CA THR A 98 2.05 -1.02 -7.93
C THR A 98 2.95 -2.16 -7.50
N ASN A 99 3.19 -3.09 -8.39
CA ASN A 99 4.19 -4.15 -8.21
C ASN A 99 5.19 -4.15 -9.37
N ARG A 100 5.45 -2.99 -9.95
CA ARG A 100 6.49 -2.86 -10.95
C ARG A 100 7.83 -3.22 -10.33
N ARG A 101 8.44 -4.27 -10.83
CA ARG A 101 9.85 -4.55 -10.61
C ARG A 101 10.66 -3.71 -11.60
N PHE A 102 11.94 -3.48 -11.30
CA PHE A 102 12.89 -2.65 -12.06
C PHE A 102 12.95 -2.86 -13.58
N ARG A 103 12.14 -3.76 -14.16
CA ARG A 103 12.07 -4.03 -15.59
C ARG A 103 10.63 -4.03 -16.09
N PRO A 104 10.32 -3.35 -17.22
CA PRO A 104 9.04 -3.46 -17.88
C PRO A 104 8.74 -4.92 -18.26
N ASN A 105 7.46 -5.30 -18.26
CA ASN A 105 6.96 -6.65 -18.61
C ASN A 105 7.40 -7.78 -17.67
N THR A 106 7.83 -7.49 -16.44
CA THR A 106 8.10 -8.54 -15.47
C THR A 106 6.79 -9.09 -14.91
N MET A 107 6.63 -10.40 -14.94
CA MET A 107 5.48 -11.08 -14.33
C MET A 107 5.49 -10.91 -12.81
N SER A 108 4.32 -10.67 -12.23
CA SER A 108 4.17 -10.56 -10.79
C SER A 108 4.52 -11.87 -10.09
N LYS A 109 5.20 -11.78 -8.96
CA LYS A 109 5.42 -12.92 -8.05
C LYS A 109 4.46 -12.89 -6.86
N VAL A 110 3.50 -11.97 -6.88
CA VAL A 110 2.54 -11.78 -5.79
C VAL A 110 1.15 -11.56 -6.36
N ASN A 111 0.16 -11.79 -5.53
CA ASN A 111 -1.21 -11.37 -5.73
C ASN A 111 -1.45 -10.06 -5.00
N ILE A 112 -2.32 -9.20 -5.57
CA ILE A 112 -2.90 -8.04 -4.88
C ILE A 112 -4.42 -8.16 -5.02
N GLN A 113 -5.10 -8.31 -3.88
CA GLN A 113 -6.55 -8.54 -3.79
C GLN A 113 -7.17 -7.52 -2.84
N PHE A 114 -8.39 -7.09 -3.13
CA PHE A 114 -9.12 -6.17 -2.29
C PHE A 114 -9.78 -6.88 -1.11
N GLU A 115 -9.52 -6.40 0.10
CA GLU A 115 -10.12 -6.87 1.37
C GLU A 115 -11.52 -6.28 1.57
N THR A 116 -11.78 -5.13 0.97
CA THR A 116 -13.04 -4.38 1.03
C THR A 116 -13.44 -3.90 -0.36
N ASN A 117 -14.65 -3.38 -0.52
CA ASN A 117 -14.95 -2.56 -1.69
C ASN A 117 -14.01 -1.36 -1.71
N ALA A 118 -13.58 -0.95 -2.89
CA ALA A 118 -12.57 0.07 -3.06
C ALA A 118 -12.84 0.95 -4.27
N THR A 119 -12.43 2.21 -4.18
CA THR A 119 -12.40 3.16 -5.29
C THR A 119 -11.00 3.75 -5.42
N GLY A 120 -10.67 4.24 -6.59
CA GLY A 120 -9.40 4.88 -6.82
C GLY A 120 -9.24 5.37 -8.24
N TYR A 121 -8.03 5.69 -8.60
CA TYR A 121 -7.66 6.17 -9.92
C TYR A 121 -6.46 5.38 -10.44
N SER A 122 -6.52 4.97 -11.70
CA SER A 122 -5.44 4.21 -12.33
C SER A 122 -4.91 4.92 -13.58
N MET A 123 -3.65 4.66 -13.89
CA MET A 123 -3.05 4.97 -15.18
C MET A 123 -2.09 3.88 -15.59
N SER A 124 -1.86 3.72 -16.89
CA SER A 124 -0.84 2.80 -17.36
C SER A 124 0.58 3.29 -17.07
N TRP A 125 1.50 2.35 -16.80
CA TRP A 125 2.92 2.67 -16.71
C TRP A 125 3.46 3.36 -17.97
N ALA A 126 2.95 2.97 -19.16
CA ALA A 126 3.34 3.59 -20.41
C ALA A 126 2.95 5.08 -20.46
N SER A 127 1.75 5.42 -19.98
CA SER A 127 1.29 6.80 -19.86
C SER A 127 2.14 7.57 -18.86
N PHE A 128 2.45 7.00 -17.71
CA PHE A 128 3.29 7.65 -16.70
C PHE A 128 4.73 7.89 -17.21
N GLU A 129 5.33 6.92 -17.88
CA GLU A 129 6.65 7.09 -18.52
C GLU A 129 6.65 8.19 -19.59
N LYS A 130 5.57 8.32 -20.36
CA LYS A 130 5.41 9.42 -21.33
C LYS A 130 5.33 10.77 -20.62
N LEU A 131 4.56 10.86 -19.55
CA LEU A 131 4.43 12.08 -18.73
C LEU A 131 5.76 12.46 -18.08
N LYS A 132 6.54 11.52 -17.56
CA LYS A 132 7.86 11.81 -16.99
C LYS A 132 8.85 12.41 -17.99
N ARG A 133 8.74 12.06 -19.28
CA ARG A 133 9.57 12.66 -20.33
C ARG A 133 9.17 14.10 -20.61
N ALA A 134 7.89 14.42 -20.54
CA ALA A 134 7.37 15.77 -20.72
C ALA A 134 7.58 16.63 -19.45
N TYR A 135 7.46 16.03 -18.28
CA TYR A 135 7.52 16.69 -16.97
C TYR A 135 8.50 15.94 -16.04
N PRO A 136 9.82 16.25 -16.12
CA PRO A 136 10.86 15.51 -15.37
C PRO A 136 10.64 15.47 -13.84
N MET A 137 9.96 16.46 -13.27
CA MET A 137 9.65 16.50 -11.84
C MET A 137 8.79 15.32 -11.36
N LEU A 138 8.03 14.67 -12.26
CA LEU A 138 7.30 13.44 -11.94
C LEU A 138 8.25 12.28 -11.61
N ALA A 139 9.49 12.32 -12.07
CA ALA A 139 10.50 11.35 -11.70
C ALA A 139 10.96 11.52 -10.24
N GLU A 140 10.98 12.74 -9.70
CA GLU A 140 11.28 12.98 -8.29
C GLU A 140 10.16 12.45 -7.38
N ILE A 141 8.89 12.59 -7.79
CA ILE A 141 7.74 11.99 -7.06
C ILE A 141 7.87 10.46 -7.05
N GLU A 142 8.17 9.85 -8.20
CA GLU A 142 8.39 8.41 -8.29
C GLU A 142 9.54 7.96 -7.39
N LYS A 143 10.66 8.69 -7.41
CA LYS A 143 11.83 8.42 -6.56
C LYS A 143 11.46 8.45 -5.08
N LEU A 144 10.80 9.51 -4.61
CA LEU A 144 10.34 9.62 -3.23
C LEU A 144 9.41 8.48 -2.84
N ALA A 145 8.44 8.12 -3.70
CA ALA A 145 7.55 7.00 -3.45
C ALA A 145 8.30 5.66 -3.31
N PHE A 146 9.37 5.46 -4.09
CA PHE A 146 10.22 4.28 -3.94
C PHE A 146 11.10 4.31 -2.68
N GLU A 147 11.66 5.44 -2.31
CA GLU A 147 12.41 5.62 -1.07
C GLU A 147 11.53 5.31 0.14
N PHE A 148 10.29 5.79 0.14
CA PHE A 148 9.27 5.45 1.12
C PHE A 148 9.03 3.95 1.21
N LYS A 149 8.79 3.33 0.07
CA LYS A 149 8.52 1.89 0.03
C LYS A 149 9.72 1.08 0.51
N ALA A 150 10.94 1.52 0.19
CA ALA A 150 12.18 0.90 0.64
C ALA A 150 12.34 1.02 2.17
N TYR A 151 12.09 2.20 2.72
CA TYR A 151 12.11 2.43 4.17
C TYR A 151 11.09 1.52 4.88
N TRP A 152 9.83 1.52 4.41
CA TRP A 152 8.78 0.68 4.97
C TRP A 152 9.14 -0.81 4.92
N LEU A 153 9.71 -1.29 3.81
CA LEU A 153 10.15 -2.68 3.69
C LEU A 153 11.30 -3.01 4.65
N SER A 154 12.22 -2.08 4.86
CA SER A 154 13.33 -2.23 5.80
C SER A 154 12.81 -2.35 7.24
N ASP A 155 11.90 -1.47 7.63
CA ASP A 155 11.26 -1.49 8.94
C ASP A 155 10.46 -2.76 9.18
N ARG A 156 9.66 -3.16 8.20
CA ARG A 156 8.93 -4.42 8.26
C ARG A 156 9.87 -5.62 8.39
N PHE A 157 10.98 -5.63 7.65
CA PHE A 157 12.00 -6.67 7.78
C PHE A 157 12.59 -6.71 9.20
N TYR A 158 12.90 -5.54 9.77
CA TYR A 158 13.38 -5.42 11.14
C TYR A 158 12.38 -6.06 12.13
N HIS A 159 11.11 -5.69 12.07
CA HIS A 159 10.08 -6.26 12.94
C HIS A 159 9.89 -7.76 12.74
N MET A 160 9.98 -8.24 11.51
CA MET A 160 9.88 -9.68 11.24
C MET A 160 11.07 -10.47 11.77
N ALA A 161 12.28 -9.87 11.76
CA ALA A 161 13.51 -10.53 12.17
C ALA A 161 13.75 -10.48 13.69
N PHE A 162 13.39 -9.36 14.33
CA PHE A 162 13.83 -9.06 15.70
C PHE A 162 12.71 -8.88 16.72
N SER A 163 11.45 -8.72 16.30
CA SER A 163 10.33 -8.54 17.23
C SER A 163 9.61 -9.87 17.52
N THR A 164 9.18 -10.00 18.76
CA THR A 164 8.29 -11.11 19.18
C THR A 164 6.91 -10.99 18.52
N ALA A 165 6.13 -12.06 18.53
CA ALA A 165 4.74 -12.06 18.05
C ALA A 165 3.88 -11.00 18.75
N ARG A 166 4.07 -10.81 20.06
CA ARG A 166 3.37 -9.81 20.87
C ARG A 166 3.74 -8.40 20.41
N GLU A 167 5.02 -8.09 20.25
CA GLU A 167 5.49 -6.78 19.81
C GLU A 167 4.99 -6.45 18.40
N ARG A 168 4.99 -7.41 17.46
CA ARG A 168 4.42 -7.21 16.13
C ARG A 168 2.92 -6.90 16.19
N TYR A 169 2.18 -7.55 17.09
CA TYR A 169 0.77 -7.25 17.29
C TYR A 169 0.56 -5.88 17.93
N MET A 170 1.38 -5.50 18.92
CA MET A 170 1.33 -4.15 19.52
C MET A 170 1.56 -3.05 18.47
N ASN A 171 2.52 -3.25 17.55
CA ASN A 171 2.74 -2.33 16.45
C ASN A 171 1.51 -2.24 15.52
N LEU A 172 0.85 -3.35 15.24
CA LEU A 172 -0.40 -3.32 14.46
C LEU A 172 -1.52 -2.56 15.19
N LEU A 173 -1.54 -2.56 16.54
CA LEU A 173 -2.53 -1.80 17.31
C LEU A 173 -2.36 -0.28 17.17
N LEU A 174 -1.21 0.22 16.69
CA LEU A 174 -1.01 1.62 16.37
C LEU A 174 -1.79 2.07 15.12
N TRP A 175 -2.19 1.12 14.28
CA TRP A 175 -3.01 1.42 13.12
C TRP A 175 -4.41 1.90 13.56
N PRO A 176 -5.07 2.80 12.78
CA PRO A 176 -6.42 3.26 13.10
C PRO A 176 -7.38 2.10 13.32
N HIS A 177 -8.16 2.18 14.39
CA HIS A 177 -9.10 1.13 14.77
C HIS A 177 -10.07 0.77 13.64
N ALA A 178 -10.60 1.80 12.94
CA ALA A 178 -11.52 1.64 11.82
C ALA A 178 -10.93 0.80 10.65
N LEU A 179 -9.62 0.85 10.43
CA LEU A 179 -8.94 0.02 9.42
C LEU A 179 -8.76 -1.42 9.93
N ARG A 180 -8.29 -1.57 11.18
CA ARG A 180 -8.04 -2.87 11.77
C ARG A 180 -9.29 -3.75 11.82
N GLN A 181 -10.46 -3.15 12.06
CA GLN A 181 -11.75 -3.85 12.08
C GLN A 181 -12.17 -4.41 10.72
N GLN A 182 -11.67 -3.83 9.63
CA GLN A 182 -11.99 -4.27 8.27
C GLN A 182 -11.10 -5.43 7.80
N LEU A 183 -10.01 -5.73 8.52
CA LEU A 183 -9.10 -6.82 8.17
C LEU A 183 -9.62 -8.17 8.66
N SER A 184 -9.53 -9.18 7.82
CA SER A 184 -9.75 -10.57 8.22
C SER A 184 -8.76 -10.97 9.32
N ILE A 185 -9.23 -11.69 10.34
CA ILE A 185 -8.36 -12.19 11.41
C ILE A 185 -7.30 -13.16 10.85
N THR A 186 -7.65 -13.96 9.86
CA THR A 186 -6.72 -14.86 9.17
C THR A 186 -5.65 -14.07 8.42
N HIS A 187 -6.03 -13.05 7.67
CA HIS A 187 -5.08 -12.22 6.93
C HIS A 187 -4.20 -11.37 7.87
N THR A 188 -4.75 -10.96 9.01
CA THR A 188 -3.98 -10.31 10.09
C THR A 188 -2.93 -11.25 10.66
N ALA A 189 -3.29 -12.49 11.00
CA ALA A 189 -2.34 -13.50 11.48
C ALA A 189 -1.25 -13.78 10.45
N ASN A 190 -1.63 -13.95 9.17
CA ASN A 190 -0.71 -14.14 8.06
C ASN A 190 0.24 -12.95 7.88
N TYR A 191 -0.25 -11.71 8.05
CA TYR A 191 0.57 -10.50 8.01
C TYR A 191 1.57 -10.43 9.16
N LEU A 192 1.15 -10.83 10.37
CA LEU A 192 2.01 -10.88 11.54
C LEU A 192 2.95 -12.11 11.54
N ASN A 193 2.80 -13.02 10.57
CA ASN A 193 3.52 -14.29 10.47
C ASN A 193 3.40 -15.12 11.75
N ILE A 194 2.16 -15.31 12.22
CA ILE A 194 1.80 -16.13 13.39
C ILE A 194 0.57 -16.98 13.08
N SER A 195 0.33 -18.00 13.89
CA SER A 195 -0.91 -18.78 13.78
C SER A 195 -2.11 -18.00 14.33
N LEU A 196 -3.32 -18.40 13.91
CA LEU A 196 -4.58 -17.86 14.45
C LEU A 196 -4.68 -18.05 15.95
N GLU A 197 -4.25 -19.20 16.46
CA GLU A 197 -4.22 -19.52 17.88
C GLU A 197 -3.32 -18.56 18.66
N THR A 198 -2.10 -18.31 18.12
CA THR A 198 -1.16 -17.35 18.72
C THR A 198 -1.77 -15.95 18.75
N LEU A 199 -2.40 -15.51 17.65
CA LEU A 199 -3.07 -14.21 17.58
C LEU A 199 -4.22 -14.12 18.61
N SER A 200 -5.04 -15.15 18.69
CA SER A 200 -6.16 -15.22 19.66
C SER A 200 -5.65 -15.13 21.09
N ARG A 201 -4.61 -15.88 21.45
CA ARG A 201 -4.00 -15.84 22.78
C ARG A 201 -3.46 -14.45 23.11
N ILE A 202 -2.69 -13.84 22.22
CA ILE A 202 -2.12 -12.48 22.42
C ILE A 202 -3.25 -11.45 22.62
N ARG A 203 -4.32 -11.53 21.83
CA ARG A 203 -5.49 -10.64 21.98
C ARG A 203 -6.18 -10.81 23.32
N GLY A 204 -6.33 -12.05 23.81
CA GLY A 204 -6.88 -12.34 25.13
C GLY A 204 -6.03 -11.70 26.24
N GLU A 205 -4.71 -11.92 26.21
CA GLU A 205 -3.79 -11.38 27.22
C GLU A 205 -3.80 -9.83 27.29
N ILE A 206 -4.00 -9.14 26.17
CA ILE A 206 -4.01 -7.66 26.11
C ILE A 206 -5.35 -7.08 26.56
N ASN A 207 -6.47 -7.75 26.26
CA ASN A 207 -7.80 -7.28 26.66
C ASN A 207 -8.08 -7.45 28.17
N PHE A 208 -7.26 -8.21 28.89
CA PHE A 208 -7.34 -8.39 30.33
C PHE A 208 -6.38 -7.48 31.12
N GLN A 209 -5.60 -6.62 30.45
CA GLN A 209 -4.75 -5.57 31.05
C GLN A 209 -5.40 -4.19 30.91
#